data_070d78452c5c1407520f054d23bd6a09
#
_entry.id   070d78452c5c1407520f054d23bd6a09
#
_cell.length_a   1.000
_cell.length_b   1.000
_cell.length_c   1.000
_cell.angle_alpha   90.00
_cell.angle_beta   90.00
_cell.angle_gamma   90.00
#
_symmetry.space_group_name_H-M   'P 1'
#
loop_
_entity.id
_entity.type
_entity.pdbx_description
1 polymer ?
#
loop_
_entity_poly.entity_id
_entity_poly.type
_entity_poly.pdbx_seq_one_letter_code
_entity_poly.pdbx_strand_id
1 'polypeptide(L)'
;MKVGAIVWVDKNTNVDEKFKELRSLGMECCQLVCWDRDVLRDDSAAEAIKKAVEENQVRISAFWCGWPGRRVWDFYEGQLTLGLVPTEYRAERIHMLLEGSDFAKKLGVTDLVTHVGYMPENPYDPKYQEVLTACKNVVERCKENGQVFLFETGQETPVTLKRAMQDIEADMGKGCVGVNLDPANLIMYGKANPVDALEVFGEYVRGIHGKDGKYPTDGHRLGDETALGQGKVNYPAFIAKLKEIGYQGDITIEREISGEEQKRDIIMAKEILDKLIAE
;
A
#
# COMPACT_ATOMS: atom_id res chain seq x y z
N MET A 1 -12.60 -10.68 -6.82
CA MET A 1 -12.20 -9.56 -5.93
C MET A 1 -13.03 -9.65 -4.65
N LYS A 2 -12.42 -9.47 -3.46
CA LYS A 2 -13.12 -9.31 -2.18
C LYS A 2 -12.84 -7.92 -1.62
N VAL A 3 -13.77 -7.37 -0.85
CA VAL A 3 -13.61 -6.07 -0.19
C VAL A 3 -13.19 -6.28 1.26
N GLY A 4 -12.11 -5.63 1.66
CA GLY A 4 -11.60 -5.57 3.02
C GLY A 4 -11.35 -4.13 3.46
N ALA A 5 -10.70 -3.95 4.60
CA ALA A 5 -10.25 -2.63 5.06
C ALA A 5 -8.84 -2.71 5.65
N ILE A 6 -8.20 -1.56 5.79
CA ILE A 6 -6.93 -1.43 6.49
C ILE A 6 -7.16 -1.66 7.99
N VAL A 7 -6.25 -2.42 8.60
CA VAL A 7 -6.15 -2.61 10.05
C VAL A 7 -4.79 -2.09 10.52
N TRP A 8 -4.80 -0.98 11.25
CA TRP A 8 -3.62 -0.40 11.86
C TRP A 8 -3.27 -1.10 13.17
N VAL A 9 -1.99 -1.44 13.33
CA VAL A 9 -1.49 -2.06 14.56
C VAL A 9 -0.27 -1.32 15.11
N ASP A 10 -0.29 -1.11 16.41
CA ASP A 10 0.81 -0.64 17.24
C ASP A 10 0.81 -1.44 18.55
N LYS A 11 1.76 -1.16 19.44
CA LYS A 11 1.88 -1.84 20.75
C LYS A 11 0.67 -1.69 21.69
N ASN A 12 -0.22 -0.72 21.44
CA ASN A 12 -1.40 -0.47 22.25
C ASN A 12 -2.68 -1.05 21.63
N THR A 13 -2.58 -1.62 20.43
CA THR A 13 -3.73 -2.10 19.67
C THR A 13 -4.26 -3.40 20.23
N ASN A 14 -5.55 -3.42 20.59
CA ASN A 14 -6.27 -4.67 20.83
C ASN A 14 -6.63 -5.30 19.49
N VAL A 15 -5.77 -6.20 19.01
CA VAL A 15 -5.91 -6.83 17.69
C VAL A 15 -7.20 -7.66 17.57
N ASP A 16 -7.62 -8.34 18.63
CA ASP A 16 -8.84 -9.14 18.62
C ASP A 16 -10.09 -8.28 18.41
N GLU A 17 -10.18 -7.14 19.10
CA GLU A 17 -11.28 -6.19 18.87
C GLU A 17 -11.28 -5.63 17.44
N LYS A 18 -10.11 -5.33 16.87
CA LYS A 18 -9.99 -4.83 15.49
C LYS A 18 -10.48 -5.85 14.47
N PHE A 19 -10.11 -7.11 14.61
CA PHE A 19 -10.57 -8.15 13.69
C PHE A 19 -12.06 -8.50 13.87
N LYS A 20 -12.59 -8.44 15.12
CA LYS A 20 -14.03 -8.55 15.38
C LYS A 20 -14.81 -7.40 14.73
N GLU A 21 -14.33 -6.17 14.86
CA GLU A 21 -14.93 -5.00 14.22
C GLU A 21 -14.95 -5.20 12.68
N LEU A 22 -13.84 -5.56 12.07
CA LEU A 22 -13.75 -5.85 10.64
C LEU A 22 -14.76 -6.92 10.21
N ARG A 23 -14.82 -8.02 10.95
CA ARG A 23 -15.75 -9.12 10.67
C ARG A 23 -17.21 -8.70 10.83
N SER A 24 -17.53 -7.85 11.81
CA SER A 24 -18.88 -7.31 12.01
C SER A 24 -19.37 -6.45 10.82
N LEU A 25 -18.45 -5.88 10.04
CA LEU A 25 -18.73 -5.16 8.80
C LEU A 25 -18.88 -6.10 7.58
N GLY A 26 -18.82 -7.42 7.80
CA GLY A 26 -18.93 -8.42 6.72
C GLY A 26 -17.66 -8.50 5.85
N MET A 27 -16.50 -8.09 6.36
CA MET A 27 -15.22 -8.20 5.67
C MET A 27 -14.47 -9.45 6.10
N GLU A 28 -13.82 -10.10 5.13
CA GLU A 28 -13.08 -11.36 5.34
C GLU A 28 -11.58 -11.22 5.03
N CYS A 29 -11.14 -10.03 4.64
CA CYS A 29 -9.74 -9.73 4.37
C CYS A 29 -9.39 -8.32 4.84
N CYS A 30 -8.10 -8.13 5.08
CA CYS A 30 -7.55 -6.82 5.44
C CYS A 30 -6.14 -6.67 4.89
N GLN A 31 -5.67 -5.45 4.81
CA GLN A 31 -4.25 -5.13 4.76
C GLN A 31 -3.83 -4.68 6.16
N LEU A 32 -2.80 -5.33 6.72
CA LEU A 32 -2.29 -5.00 8.05
C LEU A 32 -1.22 -3.92 7.91
N VAL A 33 -1.36 -2.81 8.61
CA VAL A 33 -0.43 -1.66 8.58
C VAL A 33 0.27 -1.51 9.92
N CYS A 34 1.60 -1.47 9.91
CA CYS A 34 2.41 -1.29 11.11
C CYS A 34 3.54 -0.27 10.89
N TRP A 35 3.58 0.74 11.76
CA TRP A 35 4.64 1.74 11.86
C TRP A 35 5.47 1.59 13.14
N ASP A 36 5.08 0.66 14.02
CA ASP A 36 5.69 0.46 15.32
C ASP A 36 6.74 -0.64 15.24
N ARG A 37 8.01 -0.26 15.32
CA ARG A 37 9.14 -1.19 15.26
C ARG A 37 9.17 -2.16 16.43
N ASP A 38 8.64 -1.77 17.58
CA ASP A 38 8.58 -2.65 18.75
C ASP A 38 7.66 -3.85 18.46
N VAL A 39 6.55 -3.62 17.74
CA VAL A 39 5.64 -4.70 17.30
C VAL A 39 6.34 -5.66 16.33
N LEU A 40 7.15 -5.14 15.37
CA LEU A 40 7.85 -6.00 14.41
C LEU A 40 8.85 -6.95 15.05
N ARG A 41 9.35 -6.60 16.23
CA ARG A 41 10.34 -7.37 17.02
C ARG A 41 9.72 -8.26 18.09
N ASP A 42 8.41 -8.16 18.29
CA ASP A 42 7.70 -8.90 19.32
C ASP A 42 7.03 -10.15 18.75
N ASP A 43 7.58 -11.32 19.07
CA ASP A 43 7.00 -12.59 18.67
C ASP A 43 5.61 -12.81 19.27
N SER A 44 5.34 -12.25 20.45
CA SER A 44 4.02 -12.35 21.09
C SER A 44 2.96 -11.54 20.34
N ALA A 45 3.34 -10.42 19.74
CA ALA A 45 2.45 -9.65 18.87
C ALA A 45 2.08 -10.44 17.60
N ALA A 46 3.04 -11.13 16.99
CA ALA A 46 2.78 -11.97 15.82
C ALA A 46 1.81 -13.12 16.18
N GLU A 47 2.01 -13.80 17.31
CA GLU A 47 1.11 -14.87 17.76
C GLU A 47 -0.29 -14.35 18.11
N ALA A 48 -0.41 -13.17 18.73
CA ALA A 48 -1.70 -12.55 19.02
C ALA A 48 -2.48 -12.21 17.73
N ILE A 49 -1.78 -11.68 16.71
CA ILE A 49 -2.37 -11.39 15.42
C ILE A 49 -2.83 -12.67 14.72
N LYS A 50 -1.99 -13.72 14.67
CA LYS A 50 -2.36 -15.01 14.08
C LYS A 50 -3.60 -15.61 14.72
N LYS A 51 -3.65 -15.59 16.05
CA LYS A 51 -4.81 -16.05 16.82
C LYS A 51 -6.06 -15.25 16.46
N ALA A 52 -5.98 -13.92 16.42
CA ALA A 52 -7.11 -13.06 16.08
C ALA A 52 -7.60 -13.27 14.63
N VAL A 53 -6.67 -13.49 13.69
CA VAL A 53 -6.96 -13.87 12.30
C VAL A 53 -7.74 -15.18 12.23
N GLU A 54 -7.30 -16.21 12.95
CA GLU A 54 -7.92 -17.53 12.97
C GLU A 54 -9.31 -17.49 13.61
N GLU A 55 -9.43 -16.90 14.81
CA GLU A 55 -10.68 -16.82 15.57
C GLU A 55 -11.75 -16.01 14.84
N ASN A 56 -11.37 -14.96 14.09
CA ASN A 56 -12.29 -14.12 13.35
C ASN A 56 -12.44 -14.51 11.87
N GLN A 57 -11.72 -15.53 11.40
CA GLN A 57 -11.76 -15.99 10.00
C GLN A 57 -11.51 -14.84 9.00
N VAL A 58 -10.50 -14.01 9.28
CA VAL A 58 -10.05 -12.91 8.44
C VAL A 58 -8.70 -13.28 7.82
N ARG A 59 -8.50 -12.97 6.54
CA ARG A 59 -7.22 -13.16 5.87
C ARG A 59 -6.46 -11.83 5.76
N ILE A 60 -5.17 -11.83 6.10
CA ILE A 60 -4.30 -10.70 5.79
C ILE A 60 -3.85 -10.82 4.34
N SER A 61 -4.24 -9.87 3.50
CA SER A 61 -3.91 -9.86 2.05
C SER A 61 -2.51 -9.34 1.77
N ALA A 62 -2.05 -8.36 2.55
CA ALA A 62 -0.70 -7.81 2.47
C ALA A 62 -0.31 -7.17 3.81
N PHE A 63 0.98 -7.03 4.03
CA PHE A 63 1.54 -6.32 5.18
C PHE A 63 2.15 -4.99 4.72
N TRP A 64 1.57 -3.90 5.15
CA TRP A 64 2.07 -2.57 4.89
C TRP A 64 3.03 -2.16 6.02
N CYS A 65 4.31 -2.06 5.69
CA CYS A 65 5.36 -1.73 6.64
C CYS A 65 5.74 -0.26 6.53
N GLY A 66 5.59 0.45 7.64
CA GLY A 66 6.10 1.81 7.78
C GLY A 66 7.61 1.86 7.96
N TRP A 67 8.12 3.06 8.20
CA TRP A 67 9.53 3.32 8.42
C TRP A 67 9.73 4.51 9.37
N PRO A 68 10.89 4.60 10.08
CA PRO A 68 11.14 5.62 11.08
C PRO A 68 11.54 6.96 10.48
N GLY A 69 11.62 7.97 11.35
CA GLY A 69 12.08 9.31 11.01
C GLY A 69 10.96 10.24 10.56
N ARG A 70 11.38 11.44 10.14
CA ARG A 70 10.46 12.49 9.71
C ARG A 70 9.73 12.06 8.43
N ARG A 71 8.45 12.39 8.36
CA ARG A 71 7.59 12.18 7.18
C ARG A 71 6.61 13.34 7.06
N VAL A 72 6.64 14.00 5.93
CA VAL A 72 5.73 15.10 5.60
C VAL A 72 5.10 14.82 4.25
N TRP A 73 3.78 14.76 4.24
CA TRP A 73 3.00 14.39 3.06
C TRP A 73 2.60 15.67 2.31
N ASP A 74 3.56 16.25 1.59
CA ASP A 74 3.37 17.43 0.75
C ASP A 74 4.33 17.40 -0.46
N PHE A 75 4.26 18.43 -1.33
CA PHE A 75 5.13 18.54 -2.50
C PHE A 75 6.53 19.08 -2.20
N TYR A 76 6.73 19.72 -1.05
CA TYR A 76 7.98 20.38 -0.67
C TYR A 76 8.90 19.46 0.13
N GLU A 77 8.48 19.14 1.35
CA GLU A 77 9.27 18.33 2.26
C GLU A 77 9.11 16.84 2.00
N GLY A 78 8.04 16.43 1.33
CA GLY A 78 7.82 15.04 0.97
C GLY A 78 8.99 14.44 0.20
N GLN A 79 9.58 15.20 -0.71
CA GLN A 79 10.75 14.77 -1.48
C GLN A 79 12.00 14.53 -0.62
N LEU A 80 12.07 15.16 0.54
CA LEU A 80 13.18 15.07 1.50
C LEU A 80 12.91 14.12 2.66
N THR A 81 11.66 13.66 2.81
CA THR A 81 11.25 12.94 4.02
C THR A 81 10.56 11.60 3.78
N LEU A 82 10.06 11.33 2.57
CA LEU A 82 9.27 10.11 2.30
C LEU A 82 10.08 8.97 1.69
N GLY A 83 9.83 7.77 2.17
CA GLY A 83 10.30 6.51 1.58
C GLY A 83 11.82 6.29 1.68
N LEU A 84 12.37 5.66 0.65
CA LEU A 84 13.79 5.27 0.54
C LEU A 84 14.63 6.30 -0.26
N VAL A 85 13.99 7.34 -0.80
CA VAL A 85 14.68 8.38 -1.59
C VAL A 85 15.62 9.24 -0.73
N PRO A 86 15.21 9.73 0.47
CA PRO A 86 16.09 10.52 1.32
C PRO A 86 17.27 9.69 1.85
N THR A 87 18.49 10.12 1.53
CA THR A 87 19.73 9.39 1.87
C THR A 87 19.95 9.27 3.37
N GLU A 88 19.63 10.31 4.13
CA GLU A 88 19.82 10.38 5.59
C GLU A 88 18.99 9.36 6.38
N TYR A 89 17.85 8.93 5.86
CA TYR A 89 16.97 7.97 6.52
C TYR A 89 17.07 6.57 5.93
N ARG A 90 17.67 6.42 4.76
CA ARG A 90 17.59 5.24 3.90
C ARG A 90 18.03 3.96 4.60
N ALA A 91 19.20 3.97 5.25
CA ALA A 91 19.75 2.78 5.90
C ALA A 91 18.84 2.26 7.03
N GLU A 92 18.34 3.14 7.88
CA GLU A 92 17.45 2.78 8.98
C GLU A 92 16.08 2.29 8.48
N ARG A 93 15.58 2.89 7.40
CA ARG A 93 14.31 2.49 6.77
C ARG A 93 14.41 1.14 6.08
N ILE A 94 15.50 0.88 5.35
CA ILE A 94 15.78 -0.46 4.81
C ILE A 94 15.75 -1.46 5.97
N HIS A 95 16.47 -1.19 7.06
CA HIS A 95 16.54 -2.13 8.18
C HIS A 95 15.15 -2.43 8.77
N MET A 96 14.29 -1.43 8.96
CA MET A 96 12.93 -1.65 9.42
C MET A 96 12.07 -2.44 8.41
N LEU A 97 12.26 -2.22 7.10
CA LEU A 97 11.55 -3.00 6.08
C LEU A 97 12.00 -4.47 6.04
N LEU A 98 13.29 -4.76 6.34
CA LEU A 98 13.77 -6.13 6.50
C LEU A 98 13.10 -6.80 7.71
N GLU A 99 13.02 -6.11 8.86
CA GLU A 99 12.28 -6.58 10.04
C GLU A 99 10.79 -6.78 9.74
N GLY A 100 10.19 -5.88 8.95
CA GLY A 100 8.81 -5.98 8.48
C GLY A 100 8.57 -7.21 7.60
N SER A 101 9.52 -7.52 6.70
CA SER A 101 9.48 -8.75 5.89
C SER A 101 9.51 -9.99 6.78
N ASP A 102 10.41 -10.04 7.77
CA ASP A 102 10.51 -11.15 8.71
C ASP A 102 9.23 -11.29 9.55
N PHE A 103 8.64 -10.20 9.99
CA PHE A 103 7.39 -10.20 10.71
C PHE A 103 6.22 -10.70 9.85
N ALA A 104 6.10 -10.19 8.62
CA ALA A 104 5.09 -10.64 7.65
C ALA A 104 5.20 -12.15 7.35
N LYS A 105 6.43 -12.69 7.29
CA LYS A 105 6.67 -14.14 7.15
C LYS A 105 6.08 -14.93 8.34
N LYS A 106 6.25 -14.43 9.57
CA LYS A 106 5.66 -15.06 10.77
C LYS A 106 4.14 -15.12 10.67
N LEU A 107 3.52 -14.13 10.04
CA LEU A 107 2.07 -14.07 9.82
C LEU A 107 1.61 -14.88 8.59
N GLY A 108 2.53 -15.45 7.81
CA GLY A 108 2.22 -16.16 6.58
C GLY A 108 1.80 -15.24 5.43
N VAL A 109 2.18 -13.94 5.47
CA VAL A 109 1.83 -12.94 4.46
C VAL A 109 2.91 -12.87 3.39
N THR A 110 2.49 -12.92 2.14
CA THR A 110 3.38 -13.00 0.97
C THR A 110 3.61 -11.68 0.25
N ASP A 111 2.90 -10.63 0.60
CA ASP A 111 3.03 -9.31 -0.04
C ASP A 111 3.43 -8.26 1.01
N LEU A 112 4.64 -7.69 0.85
CA LEU A 112 5.16 -6.60 1.68
C LEU A 112 5.00 -5.27 0.93
N VAL A 113 4.26 -4.34 1.50
CA VAL A 113 3.94 -3.04 0.89
C VAL A 113 4.66 -1.90 1.60
N THR A 114 5.08 -0.88 0.87
CA THR A 114 5.49 0.42 1.42
C THR A 114 5.50 1.51 0.35
N HIS A 115 5.47 2.78 0.77
CA HIS A 115 5.85 3.89 -0.11
C HIS A 115 7.37 3.99 -0.24
N VAL A 116 7.86 4.07 -1.47
CA VAL A 116 9.30 4.26 -1.74
C VAL A 116 9.69 5.74 -1.77
N GLY A 117 8.71 6.63 -1.95
CA GLY A 117 8.91 8.07 -2.01
C GLY A 117 9.04 8.60 -3.43
N TYR A 118 9.44 9.86 -3.57
CA TYR A 118 9.56 10.56 -4.85
C TYR A 118 10.74 10.04 -5.68
N MET A 119 10.54 8.90 -6.32
CA MET A 119 11.56 8.32 -7.21
C MET A 119 11.88 9.27 -8.38
N PRO A 120 13.16 9.53 -8.67
CA PRO A 120 13.53 10.37 -9.81
C PRO A 120 12.97 9.84 -11.13
N GLU A 121 12.35 10.72 -11.92
CA GLU A 121 11.78 10.35 -13.23
C GLU A 121 12.87 10.14 -14.29
N ASN A 122 14.01 10.85 -14.14
CA ASN A 122 15.16 10.68 -15.02
C ASN A 122 16.00 9.48 -14.58
N PRO A 123 16.13 8.41 -15.40
CA PRO A 123 16.91 7.23 -15.03
C PRO A 123 18.43 7.50 -14.95
N TYR A 124 18.90 8.62 -15.48
CA TYR A 124 20.29 9.06 -15.38
C TYR A 124 20.57 9.91 -14.13
N ASP A 125 19.55 10.24 -13.33
CA ASP A 125 19.76 10.86 -12.03
C ASP A 125 20.48 9.84 -11.11
N PRO A 126 21.62 10.19 -10.50
CA PRO A 126 22.33 9.28 -9.59
C PRO A 126 21.43 8.73 -8.47
N LYS A 127 20.50 9.51 -7.98
CA LYS A 127 19.54 9.09 -6.94
C LYS A 127 18.62 7.96 -7.43
N TYR A 128 18.30 7.89 -8.72
CA TYR A 128 17.48 6.80 -9.26
C TYR A 128 18.15 5.45 -9.00
N GLN A 129 19.42 5.30 -9.36
CA GLN A 129 20.17 4.06 -9.13
C GLN A 129 20.38 3.74 -7.65
N GLU A 130 20.58 4.77 -6.82
CA GLU A 130 20.66 4.61 -5.37
C GLU A 130 19.36 4.06 -4.77
N VAL A 131 18.20 4.56 -5.22
CA VAL A 131 16.89 4.10 -4.76
C VAL A 131 16.62 2.67 -5.24
N LEU A 132 16.95 2.34 -6.50
CA LEU A 132 16.85 0.95 -6.98
C LEU A 132 17.70 -0.01 -6.14
N THR A 133 18.93 0.39 -5.79
CA THR A 133 19.79 -0.39 -4.90
C THR A 133 19.17 -0.59 -3.53
N ALA A 134 18.57 0.46 -2.97
CA ALA A 134 17.86 0.37 -1.70
C ALA A 134 16.66 -0.60 -1.77
N CYS A 135 15.86 -0.51 -2.83
CA CYS A 135 14.74 -1.43 -3.07
C CYS A 135 15.23 -2.88 -3.22
N LYS A 136 16.32 -3.11 -3.97
CA LYS A 136 16.88 -4.46 -4.16
C LYS A 136 17.28 -5.13 -2.84
N ASN A 137 17.81 -4.38 -1.86
CA ASN A 137 18.08 -4.93 -0.53
C ASN A 137 16.80 -5.46 0.17
N VAL A 138 15.68 -4.76 0.01
CA VAL A 138 14.39 -5.21 0.58
C VAL A 138 13.84 -6.39 -0.23
N VAL A 139 13.91 -6.31 -1.55
CA VAL A 139 13.49 -7.40 -2.47
C VAL A 139 14.25 -8.70 -2.19
N GLU A 140 15.54 -8.63 -1.91
CA GLU A 140 16.35 -9.82 -1.56
C GLU A 140 15.80 -10.52 -0.32
N ARG A 141 15.51 -9.77 0.76
CA ARG A 141 14.89 -10.32 1.97
C ARG A 141 13.47 -10.85 1.68
N CYS A 142 12.67 -10.14 0.89
CA CYS A 142 11.35 -10.64 0.50
C CYS A 142 11.45 -11.99 -0.23
N LYS A 143 12.40 -12.15 -1.15
CA LYS A 143 12.64 -13.42 -1.85
C LYS A 143 13.04 -14.55 -0.90
N GLU A 144 13.95 -14.29 0.05
CA GLU A 144 14.35 -15.24 1.09
C GLU A 144 13.15 -15.70 1.95
N ASN A 145 12.19 -14.81 2.12
CA ASN A 145 10.95 -15.06 2.88
C ASN A 145 9.79 -15.58 2.04
N GLY A 146 9.98 -15.79 0.73
CA GLY A 146 8.91 -16.23 -0.20
C GLY A 146 7.86 -15.15 -0.45
N GLN A 147 8.26 -13.88 -0.43
CA GLN A 147 7.39 -12.71 -0.56
C GLN A 147 7.68 -11.92 -1.82
N VAL A 148 6.73 -11.06 -2.20
CA VAL A 148 6.85 -10.04 -3.24
C VAL A 148 6.87 -8.67 -2.59
N PHE A 149 7.78 -7.79 -3.01
CA PHE A 149 7.82 -6.40 -2.57
C PHE A 149 6.89 -5.55 -3.43
N LEU A 150 5.95 -4.86 -2.80
CA LEU A 150 4.97 -4.02 -3.50
C LEU A 150 5.23 -2.55 -3.26
N PHE A 151 5.27 -1.81 -4.35
CA PHE A 151 5.27 -0.35 -4.34
C PHE A 151 3.84 0.14 -4.15
N GLU A 152 3.58 0.94 -3.12
CA GLU A 152 2.35 1.70 -3.07
C GLU A 152 2.47 2.94 -3.95
N THR A 153 1.48 3.14 -4.83
CA THR A 153 1.46 4.28 -5.74
C THR A 153 1.23 5.61 -5.02
N GLY A 154 1.78 6.67 -5.59
CA GLY A 154 1.55 8.02 -5.10
C GLY A 154 2.53 9.05 -5.67
N GLN A 155 3.78 8.97 -5.31
CA GLN A 155 4.76 10.03 -5.55
C GLN A 155 5.37 10.01 -6.96
N GLU A 156 5.34 8.89 -7.66
CA GLU A 156 5.90 8.67 -8.99
C GLU A 156 4.83 8.54 -10.07
N THR A 157 5.23 8.79 -11.32
CA THR A 157 4.36 8.49 -12.46
C THR A 157 4.30 6.99 -12.75
N PRO A 158 3.20 6.47 -13.33
CA PRO A 158 3.09 5.06 -13.69
C PRO A 158 4.25 4.54 -14.55
N VAL A 159 4.72 5.33 -15.50
CA VAL A 159 5.84 4.92 -16.38
C VAL A 159 7.17 4.88 -15.64
N THR A 160 7.39 5.76 -14.67
CA THR A 160 8.58 5.72 -13.82
C THR A 160 8.57 4.49 -12.94
N LEU A 161 7.43 4.19 -12.31
CA LEU A 161 7.27 3.00 -11.48
C LEU A 161 7.47 1.71 -12.29
N LYS A 162 6.84 1.60 -13.48
CA LYS A 162 7.02 0.43 -14.35
C LYS A 162 8.49 0.23 -14.71
N ARG A 163 9.19 1.29 -15.13
CA ARG A 163 10.61 1.22 -15.45
C ARG A 163 11.44 0.74 -14.26
N ALA A 164 11.20 1.31 -13.06
CA ALA A 164 11.92 0.90 -11.85
C ALA A 164 11.70 -0.58 -11.53
N MET A 165 10.47 -1.09 -11.66
CA MET A 165 10.20 -2.52 -11.47
C MET A 165 10.92 -3.39 -12.50
N GLN A 166 10.92 -3.00 -13.77
CA GLN A 166 11.66 -3.71 -14.83
C GLN A 166 13.17 -3.73 -14.59
N ASP A 167 13.76 -2.61 -14.13
CA ASP A 167 15.17 -2.52 -13.80
C ASP A 167 15.53 -3.39 -12.58
N ILE A 168 14.63 -3.48 -11.58
CA ILE A 168 14.81 -4.39 -10.44
C ILE A 168 14.70 -5.85 -10.90
N GLU A 169 13.70 -6.19 -11.69
CA GLU A 169 13.49 -7.55 -12.19
C GLU A 169 14.61 -8.04 -13.11
N ALA A 170 15.24 -7.13 -13.85
CA ALA A 170 16.40 -7.46 -14.69
C ALA A 170 17.55 -8.06 -13.87
N ASP A 171 17.75 -7.57 -12.65
CA ASP A 171 18.82 -8.03 -11.76
C ASP A 171 18.37 -9.13 -10.80
N MET A 172 17.12 -9.06 -10.32
CA MET A 172 16.61 -9.89 -9.22
C MET A 172 15.73 -11.04 -9.67
N GLY A 173 15.29 -11.04 -10.93
CA GLY A 173 14.38 -12.02 -11.51
C GLY A 173 12.91 -11.56 -11.49
N LYS A 174 12.13 -12.05 -12.44
CA LYS A 174 10.73 -11.68 -12.63
C LYS A 174 9.84 -12.09 -11.46
N GLY A 175 8.82 -11.26 -11.18
CA GLY A 175 7.81 -11.52 -10.17
C GLY A 175 8.27 -11.25 -8.73
N CYS A 176 9.42 -10.61 -8.53
CA CYS A 176 9.91 -10.23 -7.20
C CYS A 176 9.35 -8.88 -6.71
N VAL A 177 8.75 -8.12 -7.60
CA VAL A 177 8.12 -6.82 -7.32
C VAL A 177 6.72 -6.75 -7.89
N GLY A 178 5.90 -5.84 -7.36
CA GLY A 178 4.55 -5.56 -7.83
C GLY A 178 4.06 -4.22 -7.34
N VAL A 179 2.78 -3.96 -7.56
CA VAL A 179 2.12 -2.70 -7.21
C VAL A 179 0.97 -2.96 -6.24
N ASN A 180 0.94 -2.21 -5.15
CA ASN A 180 -0.25 -1.92 -4.38
C ASN A 180 -0.81 -0.60 -4.91
N LEU A 181 -1.85 -0.68 -5.73
CA LEU A 181 -2.39 0.49 -6.41
C LEU A 181 -3.37 1.22 -5.50
N ASP A 182 -2.97 2.40 -5.04
CA ASP A 182 -3.89 3.39 -4.47
C ASP A 182 -4.30 4.37 -5.58
N PRO A 183 -5.56 4.30 -6.05
CA PRO A 183 -6.03 5.16 -7.14
C PRO A 183 -6.16 6.63 -6.71
N ALA A 184 -6.48 6.88 -5.44
CA ALA A 184 -6.61 8.23 -4.91
C ALA A 184 -5.25 8.93 -4.79
N ASN A 185 -4.21 8.20 -4.39
CA ASN A 185 -2.86 8.75 -4.30
C ASN A 185 -2.37 9.25 -5.66
N LEU A 186 -2.60 8.51 -6.76
CA LEU A 186 -2.26 8.99 -8.11
C LEU A 186 -2.93 10.33 -8.45
N ILE A 187 -4.17 10.53 -7.99
CA ILE A 187 -4.93 11.77 -8.16
C ILE A 187 -4.40 12.85 -7.22
N MET A 188 -4.29 12.57 -5.92
CA MET A 188 -3.88 13.55 -4.90
C MET A 188 -2.45 14.05 -5.10
N TYR A 189 -1.56 13.23 -5.65
CA TYR A 189 -0.22 13.64 -6.06
C TYR A 189 -0.17 14.24 -7.47
N GLY A 190 -1.30 14.28 -8.19
CA GLY A 190 -1.36 14.83 -9.55
C GLY A 190 -0.54 14.05 -10.58
N LYS A 191 -0.35 12.75 -10.39
CA LYS A 191 0.57 11.92 -11.18
C LYS A 191 -0.10 11.22 -12.36
N ALA A 192 -1.33 10.74 -12.20
CA ALA A 192 -2.02 10.03 -13.28
C ALA A 192 -3.53 9.89 -13.03
N ASN A 193 -4.25 9.56 -14.10
CA ASN A 193 -5.56 8.93 -14.03
C ASN A 193 -5.37 7.45 -13.65
N PRO A 194 -6.03 6.93 -12.62
CA PRO A 194 -5.81 5.55 -12.17
C PRO A 194 -6.29 4.49 -13.17
N VAL A 195 -7.29 4.78 -14.02
CA VAL A 195 -7.72 3.85 -15.08
C VAL A 195 -6.64 3.72 -16.14
N ASP A 196 -6.06 4.86 -16.58
CA ASP A 196 -4.97 4.87 -17.56
C ASP A 196 -3.68 4.25 -16.99
N ALA A 197 -3.44 4.39 -15.68
CA ALA A 197 -2.31 3.76 -15.00
C ALA A 197 -2.33 2.24 -15.11
N LEU A 198 -3.51 1.60 -15.11
CA LEU A 198 -3.66 0.16 -15.31
C LEU A 198 -3.21 -0.31 -16.70
N GLU A 199 -3.26 0.55 -17.74
CA GLU A 199 -2.68 0.26 -19.06
C GLU A 199 -1.15 0.18 -19.00
N VAL A 200 -0.54 0.90 -18.07
CA VAL A 200 0.92 0.96 -17.95
C VAL A 200 1.46 -0.22 -17.14
N PHE A 201 0.93 -0.47 -15.94
CA PHE A 201 1.48 -1.46 -15.02
C PHE A 201 0.46 -2.50 -14.49
N GLY A 202 -0.69 -2.64 -15.14
CA GLY A 202 -1.75 -3.55 -14.66
C GLY A 202 -1.28 -4.99 -14.41
N GLU A 203 -0.31 -5.46 -15.18
CA GLU A 203 0.30 -6.80 -15.01
C GLU A 203 1.04 -6.97 -13.67
N TYR A 204 1.46 -5.87 -13.02
CA TYR A 204 2.15 -5.86 -11.73
C TYR A 204 1.22 -5.68 -10.54
N VAL A 205 -0.07 -5.37 -10.76
CA VAL A 205 -1.00 -5.05 -9.66
C VAL A 205 -1.37 -6.31 -8.88
N ARG A 206 -1.08 -6.29 -7.58
CA ARG A 206 -1.36 -7.38 -6.64
C ARG A 206 -2.31 -6.99 -5.51
N GLY A 207 -2.35 -5.69 -5.16
CA GLY A 207 -3.23 -5.11 -4.16
C GLY A 207 -3.85 -3.81 -4.66
N ILE A 208 -5.02 -3.48 -4.15
CA ILE A 208 -5.76 -2.24 -4.46
C ILE A 208 -6.21 -1.59 -3.16
N HIS A 209 -6.00 -0.27 -3.03
CA HIS A 209 -6.70 0.51 -2.02
C HIS A 209 -8.03 1.06 -2.56
N GLY A 210 -9.08 0.88 -1.78
CA GLY A 210 -10.38 1.51 -2.00
C GLY A 210 -10.39 2.89 -1.35
N LYS A 211 -9.83 3.90 -2.01
CA LYS A 211 -9.65 5.27 -1.54
C LYS A 211 -9.99 6.25 -2.63
N ASP A 212 -10.51 7.41 -2.29
CA ASP A 212 -10.88 8.44 -3.25
C ASP A 212 -10.37 9.82 -2.83
N GLY A 213 -10.20 10.70 -3.79
CA GLY A 213 -9.63 12.01 -3.54
C GLY A 213 -9.76 12.96 -4.73
N LYS A 214 -9.30 14.18 -4.53
CA LYS A 214 -9.31 15.26 -5.52
C LYS A 214 -7.91 15.66 -5.92
N TYR A 215 -7.76 16.17 -7.13
CA TYR A 215 -6.49 16.73 -7.60
C TYR A 215 -6.07 17.93 -6.74
N PRO A 216 -4.73 18.11 -6.56
CA PRO A 216 -4.23 19.29 -5.88
C PRO A 216 -4.54 20.56 -6.67
N THR A 217 -4.89 21.61 -5.95
CA THR A 217 -5.09 22.95 -6.49
C THR A 217 -4.09 23.98 -5.95
N ASP A 218 -3.17 23.49 -5.12
CA ASP A 218 -2.12 24.24 -4.44
C ASP A 218 -0.77 23.62 -4.79
N GLY A 219 0.24 24.42 -5.07
CA GLY A 219 1.58 23.94 -5.41
C GLY A 219 2.38 23.37 -4.23
N HIS A 220 1.89 23.50 -2.99
CA HIS A 220 2.56 23.05 -1.79
C HIS A 220 1.92 21.79 -1.19
N ARG A 221 0.58 21.69 -1.25
CA ARG A 221 -0.20 20.63 -0.60
C ARG A 221 -0.72 19.62 -1.62
N LEU A 222 -0.80 18.39 -1.18
CA LEU A 222 -1.49 17.34 -1.93
C LEU A 222 -2.97 17.66 -2.12
N GLY A 223 -3.63 16.95 -3.02
CA GLY A 223 -5.08 16.94 -3.09
C GLY A 223 -5.73 16.41 -1.82
N ASP A 224 -7.02 16.65 -1.67
CA ASP A 224 -7.78 16.23 -0.49
C ASP A 224 -8.36 14.83 -0.68
N GLU A 225 -8.23 13.97 0.34
CA GLU A 225 -8.96 12.72 0.42
C GLU A 225 -10.46 12.98 0.62
N THR A 226 -11.29 12.13 0.04
CA THR A 226 -12.76 12.18 0.18
C THR A 226 -13.32 10.79 0.48
N ALA A 227 -14.57 10.72 0.94
CA ALA A 227 -15.26 9.44 0.96
C ALA A 227 -15.34 8.84 -0.45
N LEU A 228 -15.26 7.52 -0.56
CA LEU A 228 -15.26 6.79 -1.82
C LEU A 228 -16.49 7.11 -2.66
N GLY A 229 -16.29 7.44 -3.93
CA GLY A 229 -17.33 7.89 -4.86
C GLY A 229 -17.57 9.41 -4.85
N GLN A 230 -16.92 10.16 -3.97
CA GLN A 230 -17.05 11.63 -3.90
C GLN A 230 -15.82 12.37 -4.45
N GLY A 231 -14.79 11.65 -4.85
CA GLY A 231 -13.56 12.17 -5.41
C GLY A 231 -13.52 12.16 -6.94
N LYS A 232 -12.35 11.88 -7.46
CA LYS A 232 -12.05 11.87 -8.89
C LYS A 232 -11.66 10.50 -9.42
N VAL A 233 -11.64 9.47 -8.59
CA VAL A 233 -11.53 8.09 -9.04
C VAL A 233 -12.86 7.70 -9.69
N ASN A 234 -12.83 7.40 -10.98
CA ASN A 234 -14.01 6.89 -11.68
C ASN A 234 -14.16 5.40 -11.37
N TYR A 235 -14.73 5.08 -10.20
CA TYR A 235 -14.86 3.68 -9.73
C TYR A 235 -15.57 2.75 -10.70
N PRO A 236 -16.66 3.13 -11.39
CA PRO A 236 -17.26 2.27 -12.41
C PRO A 236 -16.26 1.88 -13.51
N ALA A 237 -15.54 2.85 -14.07
CA ALA A 237 -14.52 2.59 -15.10
C ALA A 237 -13.30 1.83 -14.53
N PHE A 238 -12.89 2.16 -13.31
CA PHE A 238 -11.76 1.53 -12.65
C PHE A 238 -12.01 0.05 -12.37
N ILE A 239 -13.17 -0.30 -11.81
CA ILE A 239 -13.56 -1.70 -11.56
C ILE A 239 -13.75 -2.48 -12.89
N ALA A 240 -14.34 -1.84 -13.90
CA ALA A 240 -14.45 -2.45 -15.22
C ALA A 240 -13.07 -2.78 -15.81
N LYS A 241 -12.10 -1.86 -15.67
CA LYS A 241 -10.72 -2.08 -16.14
C LYS A 241 -10.01 -3.18 -15.35
N LEU A 242 -10.19 -3.26 -14.03
CA LEU A 242 -9.66 -4.36 -13.22
C LEU A 242 -10.19 -5.72 -13.68
N LYS A 243 -11.48 -5.80 -14.03
CA LYS A 243 -12.08 -7.03 -14.59
C LYS A 243 -11.49 -7.37 -15.97
N GLU A 244 -11.32 -6.36 -16.83
CA GLU A 244 -10.73 -6.51 -18.17
C GLU A 244 -9.32 -7.10 -18.12
N ILE A 245 -8.46 -6.59 -17.22
CA ILE A 245 -7.10 -7.11 -17.05
C ILE A 245 -7.03 -8.43 -16.24
N GLY A 246 -8.19 -8.95 -15.80
CA GLY A 246 -8.27 -10.21 -15.05
C GLY A 246 -7.79 -10.14 -13.60
N TYR A 247 -7.82 -8.96 -12.96
CA TYR A 247 -7.43 -8.81 -11.56
C TYR A 247 -8.32 -9.65 -10.64
N GLN A 248 -7.70 -10.46 -9.77
CA GLN A 248 -8.39 -11.37 -8.83
C GLN A 248 -8.08 -11.08 -7.36
N GLY A 249 -7.22 -10.09 -7.09
CA GLY A 249 -6.84 -9.71 -5.73
C GLY A 249 -7.96 -9.01 -4.96
N ASP A 250 -7.63 -8.52 -3.76
CA ASP A 250 -8.57 -7.82 -2.90
C ASP A 250 -8.54 -6.31 -3.14
N ILE A 251 -9.63 -5.64 -2.74
CA ILE A 251 -9.71 -4.19 -2.64
C ILE A 251 -9.83 -3.85 -1.16
N THR A 252 -8.82 -3.20 -0.61
CA THR A 252 -8.75 -2.84 0.80
C THR A 252 -9.12 -1.38 0.98
N ILE A 253 -10.24 -1.11 1.64
CA ILE A 253 -10.69 0.26 1.90
C ILE A 253 -9.71 0.95 2.84
N GLU A 254 -9.21 2.10 2.41
CA GLU A 254 -8.42 3.03 3.20
C GLU A 254 -9.18 4.34 3.36
N ARG A 255 -9.29 4.82 4.60
CA ARG A 255 -9.91 6.10 4.93
C ARG A 255 -9.13 6.74 6.08
N GLU A 256 -8.36 7.79 5.78
CA GLU A 256 -7.37 8.41 6.68
C GLU A 256 -7.97 9.45 7.64
N ILE A 257 -9.19 9.23 8.07
CA ILE A 257 -9.82 9.96 9.18
C ILE A 257 -10.09 9.00 10.33
N SER A 258 -10.67 9.47 11.43
CA SER A 258 -10.97 8.64 12.59
C SER A 258 -12.39 8.88 13.12
N GLY A 259 -12.87 7.96 13.95
CA GLY A 259 -14.16 8.07 14.64
C GLY A 259 -15.34 7.57 13.81
N GLU A 260 -16.55 8.01 14.18
CA GLU A 260 -17.79 7.52 13.60
C GLU A 260 -17.95 7.88 12.11
N GLU A 261 -17.35 8.96 11.67
CA GLU A 261 -17.35 9.33 10.24
C GLU A 261 -16.56 8.31 9.41
N GLN A 262 -15.38 7.92 9.87
CA GLN A 262 -14.59 6.87 9.21
C GLN A 262 -15.39 5.57 9.07
N LYS A 263 -16.07 5.14 10.12
CA LYS A 263 -16.88 3.91 10.09
C LYS A 263 -18.01 3.99 9.07
N ARG A 264 -18.73 5.12 9.03
CA ARG A 264 -19.79 5.35 8.02
C ARG A 264 -19.24 5.32 6.60
N ASP A 265 -18.10 5.98 6.38
CA ASP A 265 -17.47 6.04 5.07
C ASP A 265 -16.98 4.66 4.60
N ILE A 266 -16.41 3.84 5.51
CA ILE A 266 -16.00 2.46 5.22
C ILE A 266 -17.20 1.57 4.85
N ILE A 267 -18.31 1.67 5.57
CA ILE A 267 -19.53 0.92 5.27
C ILE A 267 -20.07 1.31 3.88
N MET A 268 -20.18 2.60 3.61
CA MET A 268 -20.63 3.12 2.33
C MET A 268 -19.68 2.70 1.18
N ALA A 269 -18.37 2.78 1.39
CA ALA A 269 -17.37 2.36 0.42
C ALA A 269 -17.52 0.86 0.07
N LYS A 270 -17.76 0.01 1.10
CA LYS A 270 -18.00 -1.42 0.89
C LYS A 270 -19.25 -1.66 0.04
N GLU A 271 -20.35 -1.00 0.34
CA GLU A 271 -21.59 -1.14 -0.43
C GLU A 271 -21.40 -0.75 -1.90
N ILE A 272 -20.70 0.36 -2.16
CA ILE A 272 -20.39 0.82 -3.52
C ILE A 272 -19.51 -0.22 -4.25
N LEU A 273 -18.43 -0.67 -3.61
CA LEU A 273 -17.49 -1.61 -4.22
C LEU A 273 -18.13 -2.98 -4.46
N ASP A 274 -18.87 -3.53 -3.50
CA ASP A 274 -19.55 -4.82 -3.66
C ASP A 274 -20.54 -4.78 -4.84
N LYS A 275 -21.28 -3.68 -4.98
CA LYS A 275 -22.18 -3.49 -6.12
C LYS A 275 -21.44 -3.49 -7.44
N LEU A 276 -20.40 -2.68 -7.58
CA LEU A 276 -19.61 -2.56 -8.82
C LEU A 276 -18.86 -3.86 -9.17
N ILE A 277 -18.45 -4.63 -8.16
CA ILE A 277 -17.80 -5.94 -8.38
C ILE A 277 -18.83 -6.97 -8.90
N ALA A 278 -20.07 -6.91 -8.43
CA ALA A 278 -21.14 -7.85 -8.81
C ALA A 278 -21.72 -7.58 -10.21
N GLU A 279 -21.70 -6.34 -10.69
CA GLU A 279 -22.08 -5.94 -12.05
C GLU A 279 -21.13 -6.51 -13.12
#